data_8ee4ef4992550447e41c1d3c9b8bca1b
#
_entry.id   8ee4ef4992550447e41c1d3c9b8bca1b
#
_cell.length_a   1.000
_cell.length_b   1.000
_cell.length_c   1.000
_cell.angle_alpha   90.00
_cell.angle_beta   90.00
_cell.angle_gamma   90.00
#
_symmetry.space_group_name_H-M   'P 1'
#
loop_
_entity.id
_entity.type
_entity.pdbx_description
1 polymer ?
#
loop_
_entity_poly.entity_id
_entity_poly.type
_entity_poly.pdbx_seq_one_letter_code
_entity_poly.pdbx_strand_id
1 'polypeptide(L)'
;LDTPNQGLIRISVEESFRPFMEEQLKVFLASNPKAQIVATYKSEIDCFKDLANDSTRMIFVTRGLNKQEQVEYKKSLSFNPNFAILAYNAVAVLVHKSAKDTVFSLDELSKRLTGKSDKQVVMDGNNLTGIIRFLKDSLAKDAPLGKNVVAANGSKEVIDYIATHPDAIGFVGMN
;
A
#
# COMPACT_ATOMS: atom_id res chain seq x y z
N LEU A 1 14.03 31.17 3.77
CA LEU A 1 13.74 30.52 5.06
C LEU A 1 12.42 29.78 4.94
N ASP A 2 12.41 28.49 5.20
CA ASP A 2 11.21 27.67 5.18
C ASP A 2 10.36 28.02 6.43
N THR A 3 9.07 28.16 6.22
CA THR A 3 8.07 28.35 7.26
C THR A 3 6.93 27.33 7.07
N PRO A 4 6.01 27.15 8.00
CA PRO A 4 4.88 26.22 7.82
C PRO A 4 4.05 26.44 6.55
N ASN A 5 4.01 27.66 6.03
CA ASN A 5 3.18 28.06 4.88
C ASN A 5 3.98 28.50 3.65
N GLN A 6 5.31 28.40 3.69
CA GLN A 6 6.19 28.82 2.60
C GLN A 6 7.47 27.99 2.61
N GLY A 7 7.92 27.55 1.45
CA GLY A 7 9.16 26.79 1.27
C GLY A 7 8.98 25.65 0.28
N LEU A 8 10.04 24.91 0.06
CA LEU A 8 10.08 23.74 -0.82
C LEU A 8 10.33 22.49 0.01
N ILE A 9 9.42 21.52 -0.07
CA ILE A 9 9.59 20.21 0.53
C ILE A 9 9.49 19.11 -0.52
N ARG A 10 10.36 18.11 -0.42
CA ARG A 10 10.25 16.87 -1.21
C ARG A 10 9.67 15.78 -0.33
N ILE A 11 8.71 15.04 -0.88
CA ILE A 11 8.07 13.91 -0.22
C ILE A 11 8.10 12.69 -1.16
N SER A 12 8.24 11.50 -0.60
CA SER A 12 8.10 10.25 -1.34
C SER A 12 6.87 9.51 -0.84
N VAL A 13 6.05 9.07 -1.77
CA VAL A 13 4.73 8.49 -1.51
C VAL A 13 4.66 7.11 -2.15
N GLU A 14 4.22 6.12 -1.39
CA GLU A 14 3.96 4.80 -1.94
C GLU A 14 2.81 4.88 -2.97
N GLU A 15 3.00 4.21 -4.10
CA GLU A 15 2.18 4.37 -5.32
C GLU A 15 0.67 4.20 -5.09
N SER A 16 0.26 3.30 -4.19
CA SER A 16 -1.17 3.07 -3.92
C SER A 16 -1.87 4.27 -3.26
N PHE A 17 -1.11 5.18 -2.65
CA PHE A 17 -1.65 6.41 -2.05
C PHE A 17 -1.76 7.58 -3.03
N ARG A 18 -1.34 7.41 -4.30
CA ARG A 18 -1.34 8.49 -5.29
C ARG A 18 -2.69 9.22 -5.38
N PRO A 19 -3.84 8.54 -5.59
CA PRO A 19 -5.11 9.26 -5.75
C PRO A 19 -5.47 10.10 -4.53
N PHE A 20 -5.28 9.53 -3.34
CA PHE A 20 -5.51 10.22 -2.08
C PHE A 20 -4.58 11.43 -1.90
N MET A 21 -3.28 11.22 -2.13
CA MET A 21 -2.27 12.26 -1.90
C MET A 21 -2.40 13.43 -2.88
N GLU A 22 -2.69 13.16 -4.14
CA GLU A 22 -2.89 14.22 -5.15
C GLU A 22 -4.03 15.16 -4.76
N GLU A 23 -5.15 14.64 -4.26
CA GLU A 23 -6.26 15.48 -3.80
C GLU A 23 -5.91 16.24 -2.51
N GLN A 24 -5.20 15.63 -1.56
CA GLN A 24 -4.75 16.33 -0.35
C GLN A 24 -3.78 17.46 -0.67
N LEU A 25 -2.81 17.22 -1.55
CA LEU A 25 -1.85 18.24 -1.98
C LEU A 25 -2.53 19.39 -2.72
N LYS A 26 -3.49 19.11 -3.57
CA LYS A 26 -4.29 20.13 -4.28
C LYS A 26 -5.00 21.08 -3.30
N VAL A 27 -5.65 20.52 -2.28
CA VAL A 27 -6.33 21.33 -1.24
C VAL A 27 -5.31 22.12 -0.41
N PHE A 28 -4.22 21.49 0.01
CA PHE A 28 -3.19 22.16 0.80
C PHE A 28 -2.54 23.33 0.06
N LEU A 29 -2.12 23.10 -1.19
CA LEU A 29 -1.46 24.13 -2.00
C LEU A 29 -2.40 25.29 -2.39
N ALA A 30 -3.69 25.00 -2.58
CA ALA A 30 -4.69 26.06 -2.77
C ALA A 30 -4.78 26.99 -1.56
N SER A 31 -4.66 26.44 -0.35
CA SER A 31 -4.68 27.20 0.90
C SER A 31 -3.33 27.83 1.26
N ASN A 32 -2.24 27.34 0.68
CA ASN A 32 -0.85 27.77 0.97
C ASN A 32 -0.07 28.06 -0.32
N PRO A 33 -0.38 29.13 -1.04
CA PRO A 33 0.14 29.41 -2.39
C PRO A 33 1.65 29.68 -2.44
N LYS A 34 2.29 29.91 -1.29
CA LYS A 34 3.75 30.08 -1.18
C LYS A 34 4.49 28.78 -0.84
N ALA A 35 3.78 27.69 -0.56
CA ALA A 35 4.37 26.38 -0.34
C ALA A 35 4.56 25.65 -1.68
N GLN A 36 5.66 24.90 -1.77
CA GLN A 36 5.95 24.03 -2.90
C GLN A 36 6.21 22.62 -2.37
N ILE A 37 5.42 21.67 -2.83
CA ILE A 37 5.58 20.25 -2.47
C ILE A 37 5.85 19.46 -3.74
N VAL A 38 7.02 18.82 -3.80
CA VAL A 38 7.39 17.90 -4.88
C VAL A 38 7.13 16.48 -4.36
N ALA A 39 6.04 15.88 -4.78
CA ALA A 39 5.70 14.50 -4.48
C ALA A 39 6.23 13.56 -5.55
N THR A 40 6.93 12.51 -5.13
CA THR A 40 7.42 11.44 -6.00
C THR A 40 6.73 10.15 -5.59
N TYR A 41 6.06 9.49 -6.55
CA TYR A 41 5.32 8.26 -6.32
C TYR A 41 6.16 7.06 -6.74
N LYS A 42 6.34 6.08 -5.86
CA LYS A 42 7.23 4.93 -6.08
C LYS A 42 6.90 3.75 -5.16
N SER A 43 7.67 2.68 -5.26
CA SER A 43 7.53 1.55 -4.36
C SER A 43 7.83 1.94 -2.91
N GLU A 44 7.22 1.24 -1.94
CA GLU A 44 7.48 1.48 -0.52
C GLU A 44 8.97 1.35 -0.17
N ILE A 45 9.65 0.37 -0.75
CA ILE A 45 11.09 0.16 -0.55
C ILE A 45 11.90 1.39 -0.99
N ASP A 46 11.54 1.98 -2.13
CA ASP A 46 12.24 3.16 -2.64
C ASP A 46 11.90 4.43 -1.84
N CYS A 47 10.70 4.52 -1.27
CA CYS A 47 10.38 5.57 -0.29
C CYS A 47 11.30 5.48 0.94
N PHE A 48 11.51 4.29 1.48
CA PHE A 48 12.45 4.10 2.59
C PHE A 48 13.89 4.44 2.20
N LYS A 49 14.35 4.09 1.00
CA LYS A 49 15.69 4.49 0.52
C LYS A 49 15.84 6.01 0.43
N ASP A 50 14.83 6.72 -0.05
CA ASP A 50 14.85 8.18 -0.11
C ASP A 50 14.97 8.80 1.29
N LEU A 51 14.27 8.26 2.27
CA LEU A 51 14.38 8.69 3.66
C LEU A 51 15.79 8.43 4.21
N ALA A 52 16.37 7.27 3.94
CA ALA A 52 17.71 6.90 4.37
C ALA A 52 18.80 7.79 3.78
N ASN A 53 18.62 8.25 2.54
CA ASN A 53 19.56 9.11 1.82
C ASN A 53 19.34 10.61 2.06
N ASP A 54 18.46 10.99 3.00
CA ASP A 54 18.06 12.38 3.28
C ASP A 54 17.64 13.18 2.01
N SER A 55 17.17 12.46 0.98
CA SER A 55 16.71 13.07 -0.28
C SER A 55 15.27 13.57 -0.19
N THR A 56 14.56 13.19 0.86
CA THR A 56 13.19 13.57 1.14
C THR A 56 13.00 13.90 2.62
N ARG A 57 12.09 14.81 2.92
CA ARG A 57 11.77 15.21 4.30
C ARG A 57 10.74 14.31 4.96
N MET A 58 9.91 13.66 4.17
CA MET A 58 8.79 12.87 4.65
C MET A 58 8.47 11.77 3.64
N ILE A 59 8.12 10.61 4.15
CA ILE A 59 7.61 9.52 3.32
C ILE A 59 6.21 9.11 3.80
N PHE A 60 5.37 8.70 2.86
CA PHE A 60 4.04 8.16 3.11
C PHE A 60 4.03 6.69 2.69
N VAL A 61 3.94 5.82 3.67
CA VAL A 61 4.10 4.36 3.51
C VAL A 61 3.08 3.62 4.35
N THR A 62 2.89 2.35 4.09
CA THR A 62 1.85 1.55 4.76
C THR A 62 2.28 1.00 6.12
N ARG A 63 3.53 1.19 6.52
CA ARG A 63 4.08 0.75 7.81
C ARG A 63 5.09 1.71 8.38
N GLY A 64 5.34 1.63 9.68
CA GLY A 64 6.50 2.26 10.31
C GLY A 64 7.80 1.45 10.11
N LEU A 65 8.89 2.01 10.59
CA LEU A 65 10.20 1.34 10.65
C LEU A 65 10.14 0.17 11.66
N ASN A 66 10.66 -0.97 11.27
CA ASN A 66 10.90 -2.06 12.21
C ASN A 66 12.09 -1.75 13.14
N LYS A 67 12.31 -2.58 14.17
CA LYS A 67 13.37 -2.34 15.17
C LYS A 67 14.78 -2.28 14.57
N GLN A 68 15.07 -3.11 13.59
CA GLN A 68 16.37 -3.13 12.93
C GLN A 68 16.56 -1.88 12.07
N GLU A 69 15.56 -1.52 11.27
CA GLU A 69 15.55 -0.30 10.48
C GLU A 69 15.72 0.94 11.36
N GLN A 70 15.04 1.01 12.51
CA GLN A 70 15.20 2.14 13.45
C GLN A 70 16.66 2.30 13.91
N VAL A 71 17.36 1.20 14.19
CA VAL A 71 18.78 1.23 14.58
C VAL A 71 19.65 1.71 13.42
N GLU A 72 19.40 1.22 12.21
CA GLU A 72 20.14 1.60 11.00
C GLU A 72 19.94 3.08 10.65
N TYR A 73 18.69 3.56 10.68
CA TYR A 73 18.36 4.96 10.40
C TYR A 73 18.94 5.90 11.47
N LYS A 74 18.91 5.50 12.75
CA LYS A 74 19.56 6.27 13.80
C LYS A 74 21.07 6.44 13.57
N LYS A 75 21.72 5.42 13.04
CA LYS A 75 23.16 5.48 12.70
C LYS A 75 23.43 6.37 11.49
N SER A 76 22.63 6.27 10.44
CA SER A 76 22.84 7.00 9.18
C SER A 76 22.42 8.47 9.26
N LEU A 77 21.29 8.76 9.90
CA LEU A 77 20.70 10.10 9.97
C LEU A 77 21.00 10.86 11.27
N SER A 78 21.62 10.19 12.25
CA SER A 78 21.88 10.74 13.59
C SER A 78 20.62 11.13 14.39
N PHE A 79 19.43 10.77 13.94
CA PHE A 79 18.15 10.94 14.65
C PHE A 79 17.20 9.80 14.33
N ASN A 80 16.15 9.63 15.15
CA ASN A 80 15.07 8.70 14.86
C ASN A 80 13.97 9.44 14.07
N PRO A 81 13.59 8.98 12.87
CA PRO A 81 12.44 9.52 12.17
C PRO A 81 11.18 9.37 13.03
N ASN A 82 10.39 10.44 13.16
CA ASN A 82 9.10 10.38 13.79
C ASN A 82 8.10 9.64 12.90
N PHE A 83 7.27 8.82 13.52
CA PHE A 83 6.20 8.08 12.84
C PHE A 83 4.84 8.53 13.38
N ALA A 84 3.90 8.81 12.48
CA ALA A 84 2.52 9.11 12.81
C ALA A 84 1.58 8.35 11.88
N ILE A 85 0.50 7.80 12.44
CA ILE A 85 -0.58 7.22 11.66
C ILE A 85 -1.48 8.36 11.19
N LEU A 86 -1.60 8.52 9.86
CA LEU A 86 -2.47 9.54 9.26
C LEU A 86 -3.86 9.01 8.96
N ALA A 87 -3.95 7.75 8.52
CA ALA A 87 -5.21 7.11 8.15
C ALA A 87 -5.07 5.59 8.27
N TYR A 88 -6.20 4.92 8.33
CA TYR A 88 -6.29 3.47 8.17
C TYR A 88 -6.83 3.16 6.79
N ASN A 89 -6.20 2.23 6.11
CA ASN A 89 -6.68 1.67 4.86
C ASN A 89 -7.27 0.28 5.12
N ALA A 90 -8.13 -0.19 4.24
CA ALA A 90 -8.70 -1.52 4.31
C ALA A 90 -8.51 -2.24 2.97
N VAL A 91 -8.45 -3.57 3.05
CA VAL A 91 -8.47 -4.44 1.88
C VAL A 91 -9.87 -5.03 1.75
N ALA A 92 -10.52 -4.77 0.62
CA ALA A 92 -11.81 -5.35 0.30
C ALA A 92 -11.63 -6.72 -0.38
N VAL A 93 -12.49 -7.66 0.01
CA VAL A 93 -12.64 -8.94 -0.71
C VAL A 93 -13.77 -8.81 -1.71
N LEU A 94 -13.46 -8.99 -2.98
CA LEU A 94 -14.42 -8.91 -4.07
C LEU A 94 -14.86 -10.31 -4.49
N VAL A 95 -16.14 -10.46 -4.78
CA VAL A 95 -16.74 -11.67 -5.34
C VAL A 95 -17.64 -11.31 -6.51
N HIS A 96 -17.86 -12.25 -7.40
CA HIS A 96 -18.80 -12.05 -8.49
C HIS A 96 -20.23 -11.84 -7.97
N LYS A 97 -21.03 -11.01 -8.63
CA LYS A 97 -22.41 -10.67 -8.24
C LYS A 97 -23.34 -11.89 -8.06
N SER A 98 -23.05 -13.00 -8.71
CA SER A 98 -23.82 -14.26 -8.59
C SER A 98 -23.15 -15.26 -7.64
N ALA A 99 -22.09 -14.89 -6.91
CA ALA A 99 -21.43 -15.78 -5.98
C ALA A 99 -22.41 -16.17 -4.86
N LYS A 100 -22.43 -17.46 -4.54
CA LYS A 100 -23.26 -17.99 -3.43
C LYS A 100 -22.60 -17.70 -2.08
N ASP A 101 -21.27 -17.74 -2.04
CA ASP A 101 -20.47 -17.50 -0.84
C ASP A 101 -20.00 -16.05 -0.84
N THR A 102 -20.51 -15.26 0.09
CA THR A 102 -20.17 -13.84 0.28
C THR A 102 -19.57 -13.55 1.66
N VAL A 103 -19.48 -14.57 2.51
CA VAL A 103 -18.91 -14.49 3.86
C VAL A 103 -17.77 -15.47 3.95
N PHE A 104 -16.60 -14.98 4.33
CA PHE A 104 -15.38 -15.77 4.45
C PHE A 104 -14.77 -15.61 5.83
N SER A 105 -14.35 -16.70 6.43
CA SER A 105 -13.47 -16.68 7.59
C SER A 105 -12.04 -16.32 7.18
N LEU A 106 -11.25 -15.78 8.10
CA LEU A 106 -9.82 -15.52 7.86
C LEU A 106 -9.04 -16.78 7.49
N ASP A 107 -9.44 -17.93 8.03
CA ASP A 107 -8.83 -19.24 7.71
C ASP A 107 -9.11 -19.66 6.26
N GLU A 108 -10.32 -19.45 5.76
CA GLU A 108 -10.67 -19.71 4.36
C GLU A 108 -9.89 -18.79 3.41
N LEU A 109 -9.80 -17.50 3.72
CA LEU A 109 -9.00 -16.57 2.94
C LEU A 109 -7.52 -16.97 2.94
N SER A 110 -6.99 -17.38 4.10
CA SER A 110 -5.62 -17.90 4.22
C SER A 110 -5.39 -19.14 3.35
N LYS A 111 -6.31 -20.10 3.37
CA LYS A 111 -6.23 -21.32 2.55
C LYS A 111 -6.25 -21.00 1.06
N ARG A 112 -7.08 -20.04 0.62
CA ARG A 112 -7.11 -19.58 -0.78
C ARG A 112 -5.81 -18.92 -1.19
N LEU A 113 -5.26 -18.04 -0.35
CA LEU A 113 -4.00 -17.33 -0.61
C LEU A 113 -2.78 -18.26 -0.67
N THR A 114 -2.76 -19.31 0.14
CA THR A 114 -1.62 -20.26 0.24
C THR A 114 -1.73 -21.47 -0.70
N GLY A 115 -2.72 -21.48 -1.60
CA GLY A 115 -2.89 -22.57 -2.57
C GLY A 115 -3.42 -23.89 -1.98
N LYS A 116 -3.99 -23.85 -0.77
CA LYS A 116 -4.69 -25.00 -0.16
C LYS A 116 -6.14 -25.11 -0.66
N SER A 117 -6.53 -24.28 -1.59
CA SER A 117 -7.78 -24.31 -2.34
C SER A 117 -7.44 -24.11 -3.82
N ASP A 118 -8.17 -24.78 -4.69
CA ASP A 118 -8.07 -24.65 -6.15
C ASP A 118 -8.76 -23.39 -6.71
N LYS A 119 -9.51 -22.70 -5.86
CA LYS A 119 -10.21 -21.45 -6.20
C LYS A 119 -9.22 -20.34 -6.53
N GLN A 120 -9.45 -19.66 -7.64
CA GLN A 120 -8.57 -18.61 -8.11
C GLN A 120 -8.68 -17.34 -7.26
N VAL A 121 -7.53 -16.70 -7.04
CA VAL A 121 -7.40 -15.44 -6.31
C VAL A 121 -6.73 -14.43 -7.21
N VAL A 122 -7.29 -13.23 -7.34
CA VAL A 122 -6.66 -12.12 -8.04
C VAL A 122 -6.41 -10.97 -7.06
N MET A 123 -5.25 -10.33 -7.16
CA MET A 123 -4.83 -9.26 -6.25
C MET A 123 -4.41 -8.03 -7.03
N ASP A 124 -4.73 -6.87 -6.48
CA ASP A 124 -4.22 -5.60 -6.97
C ASP A 124 -2.72 -5.48 -6.67
N GLY A 125 -1.96 -5.24 -7.72
CA GLY A 125 -0.55 -4.96 -7.63
C GLY A 125 0.39 -6.14 -7.85
N ASN A 126 1.67 -5.84 -7.87
CA ASN A 126 2.76 -6.80 -7.95
C ASN A 126 3.38 -7.04 -6.55
N ASN A 127 4.38 -7.92 -6.44
CA ASN A 127 4.98 -8.36 -5.16
C ASN A 127 5.52 -7.26 -4.22
N LEU A 128 5.46 -5.99 -4.62
CA LEU A 128 6.01 -4.86 -3.87
C LEU A 128 4.93 -3.92 -3.29
N THR A 129 3.64 -4.20 -3.52
CA THR A 129 2.56 -3.35 -3.00
C THR A 129 2.28 -3.60 -1.52
N GLY A 130 1.84 -2.55 -0.83
CA GLY A 130 1.44 -2.63 0.58
C GLY A 130 0.32 -3.65 0.83
N ILE A 131 -0.60 -3.83 -0.14
CA ILE A 131 -1.71 -4.80 -0.07
C ILE A 131 -1.17 -6.22 -0.01
N ILE A 132 -0.27 -6.59 -0.92
CA ILE A 132 0.30 -7.96 -0.98
C ILE A 132 1.07 -8.25 0.30
N ARG A 133 1.86 -7.29 0.79
CA ARG A 133 2.56 -7.45 2.06
C ARG A 133 1.58 -7.66 3.21
N PHE A 134 0.55 -6.82 3.32
CA PHE A 134 -0.47 -6.95 4.37
C PHE A 134 -1.15 -8.33 4.33
N LEU A 135 -1.52 -8.84 3.15
CA LEU A 135 -2.12 -10.16 2.99
C LEU A 135 -1.15 -11.29 3.35
N LYS A 136 0.14 -11.15 2.99
CA LYS A 136 1.17 -12.13 3.40
C LYS A 136 1.35 -12.14 4.91
N ASP A 137 1.54 -10.99 5.53
CA ASP A 137 1.81 -10.89 6.97
C ASP A 137 0.58 -11.30 7.80
N SER A 138 -0.62 -10.88 7.39
CA SER A 138 -1.83 -11.05 8.19
C SER A 138 -2.54 -12.39 7.93
N LEU A 139 -2.60 -12.86 6.68
CA LEU A 139 -3.37 -14.03 6.30
C LEU A 139 -2.49 -15.23 5.92
N ALA A 140 -1.43 -15.03 5.12
CA ALA A 140 -0.57 -16.12 4.73
C ALA A 140 0.45 -16.49 5.82
N LYS A 141 0.72 -15.61 6.80
CA LYS A 141 1.65 -15.82 7.92
C LYS A 141 3.01 -16.31 7.41
N ASP A 142 3.59 -15.54 6.47
CA ASP A 142 4.87 -15.81 5.79
C ASP A 142 4.88 -17.06 4.89
N ALA A 143 3.78 -17.78 4.77
CA ALA A 143 3.68 -18.87 3.79
C ALA A 143 3.72 -18.31 2.35
N PRO A 144 4.31 -19.06 1.40
CA PRO A 144 4.31 -18.64 0.01
C PRO A 144 2.89 -18.57 -0.54
N LEU A 145 2.66 -17.62 -1.45
CA LEU A 145 1.40 -17.54 -2.19
C LEU A 145 1.25 -18.75 -3.11
N GLY A 146 0.03 -19.23 -3.20
CA GLY A 146 -0.32 -20.37 -4.05
C GLY A 146 -0.20 -20.06 -5.55
N LYS A 147 -0.08 -21.09 -6.36
CA LYS A 147 -0.07 -20.97 -7.84
C LYS A 147 -1.40 -20.48 -8.42
N ASN A 148 -2.47 -20.55 -7.63
CA ASN A 148 -3.79 -20.03 -7.95
C ASN A 148 -3.93 -18.52 -7.73
N VAL A 149 -2.87 -17.84 -7.28
CA VAL A 149 -2.87 -16.39 -7.04
C VAL A 149 -2.27 -15.68 -8.26
N VAL A 150 -3.04 -14.74 -8.80
CA VAL A 150 -2.68 -13.93 -9.98
C VAL A 150 -2.60 -12.47 -9.56
N ALA A 151 -1.57 -11.77 -10.01
CA ALA A 151 -1.43 -10.33 -9.84
C ALA A 151 -2.03 -9.59 -11.04
N ALA A 152 -2.80 -8.54 -10.78
CA ALA A 152 -3.37 -7.63 -11.76
C ALA A 152 -2.70 -6.25 -11.68
N ASN A 153 -2.80 -5.45 -12.73
CA ASN A 153 -2.25 -4.09 -12.78
C ASN A 153 -3.26 -3.05 -12.30
N GLY A 154 -3.60 -3.13 -11.01
CA GLY A 154 -4.50 -2.19 -10.37
C GLY A 154 -5.90 -2.74 -10.10
N SER A 155 -6.62 -2.03 -9.24
CA SER A 155 -7.94 -2.42 -8.75
C SER A 155 -8.97 -2.63 -9.88
N LYS A 156 -8.88 -1.83 -10.96
CA LYS A 156 -9.79 -1.97 -12.09
C LYS A 156 -9.69 -3.34 -12.76
N GLU A 157 -8.47 -3.82 -13.00
CA GLU A 157 -8.26 -5.13 -13.63
C GLU A 157 -8.75 -6.27 -12.72
N VAL A 158 -8.60 -6.14 -11.39
CA VAL A 158 -9.18 -7.08 -10.42
C VAL A 158 -10.70 -7.12 -10.55
N ILE A 159 -11.36 -5.95 -10.61
CA ILE A 159 -12.82 -5.85 -10.74
C ILE A 159 -13.29 -6.50 -12.06
N ASP A 160 -12.64 -6.17 -13.17
CA ASP A 160 -12.96 -6.72 -14.50
C ASP A 160 -12.78 -8.25 -14.53
N TYR A 161 -11.73 -8.75 -13.86
CA TYR A 161 -11.48 -10.19 -13.71
C TYR A 161 -12.60 -10.87 -12.92
N ILE A 162 -12.97 -10.36 -11.75
CA ILE A 162 -14.04 -10.92 -10.92
C ILE A 162 -15.39 -10.87 -11.63
N ALA A 163 -15.65 -9.85 -12.43
CA ALA A 163 -16.89 -9.74 -13.21
C ALA A 163 -17.08 -10.86 -14.25
N THR A 164 -15.99 -11.52 -14.66
CA THR A 164 -16.00 -12.60 -15.67
C THR A 164 -15.67 -13.99 -15.10
N HIS A 165 -15.28 -14.08 -13.82
CA HIS A 165 -14.87 -15.33 -13.17
C HIS A 165 -15.66 -15.57 -11.86
N PRO A 166 -16.85 -16.21 -11.95
CA PRO A 166 -17.77 -16.35 -10.80
C PRO A 166 -17.20 -17.09 -9.58
N ASP A 167 -16.22 -17.96 -9.79
CA ASP A 167 -15.61 -18.78 -8.73
C ASP A 167 -14.35 -18.15 -8.10
N ALA A 168 -13.86 -17.05 -8.66
CA ALA A 168 -12.68 -16.33 -8.16
C ALA A 168 -13.04 -15.35 -7.03
N ILE A 169 -12.04 -15.02 -6.23
CA ILE A 169 -12.10 -13.88 -5.30
C ILE A 169 -11.02 -12.87 -5.64
N GLY A 170 -11.31 -11.59 -5.42
CA GLY A 170 -10.39 -10.49 -5.64
C GLY A 170 -10.02 -9.78 -4.34
N PHE A 171 -8.81 -9.25 -4.26
CA PHE A 171 -8.38 -8.35 -3.18
C PHE A 171 -7.97 -7.02 -3.77
N VAL A 172 -8.59 -5.93 -3.27
CA VAL A 172 -8.28 -4.55 -3.67
C VAL A 172 -8.16 -3.65 -2.45
N GLY A 173 -7.35 -2.60 -2.54
CA GLY A 173 -7.34 -1.53 -1.53
C GLY A 173 -8.61 -0.68 -1.65
N MET A 174 -9.11 -0.24 -0.52
CA MET A 174 -10.21 0.74 -0.46
C MET A 174 -9.59 2.14 -0.44
N ASN A 175 -9.28 2.68 -1.63
CA ASN A 175 -8.76 4.04 -1.80
C ASN A 175 -9.88 4.96 -2.26
#